data_748c0b9a6ea1fea4b328a4f0d33a554b
#
_entry.id   748c0b9a6ea1fea4b328a4f0d33a554b
#
_cell.length_a   1.000
_cell.length_b   1.000
_cell.length_c   1.000
_cell.angle_alpha   90.00
_cell.angle_beta   90.00
_cell.angle_gamma   90.00
#
_symmetry.space_group_name_H-M   'P 1'
#
loop_
_entity.id
_entity.type
_entity.pdbx_description
1 polymer ?
#
loop_
_entity_poly.entity_id
_entity_poly.type
_entity_poly.pdbx_seq_one_letter_code
_entity_poly.pdbx_strand_id
1 'polypeptide(L)'
;MKSAQVENNVLVVKERENETLDGRKGAILKVLGCGLCGSDIIKLKQHLVKDGTVLGHEIVGRIVEIDSETGFKPEDVIVTSHHIPCGKCEYCKNGNVSMCRHFKQTNIIP
;
A
#
# COMPACT_ATOMS: atom_id res chain seq x y z
N MET A 1 -3.99 -0.65 -16.59
CA MET A 1 -2.61 -0.80 -16.11
C MET A 1 -2.23 -2.27 -15.89
N LYS A 2 -0.93 -2.60 -15.85
CA LYS A 2 -0.48 -3.95 -15.46
C LYS A 2 -0.25 -4.03 -13.95
N SER A 3 -0.65 -5.13 -13.33
CA SER A 3 -0.37 -5.42 -11.92
C SER A 3 0.08 -6.86 -11.74
N ALA A 4 1.01 -7.09 -10.81
CA ALA A 4 1.38 -8.44 -10.38
C ALA A 4 0.46 -8.86 -9.21
N GLN A 5 -0.36 -9.88 -9.43
CA GLN A 5 -1.31 -10.39 -8.45
C GLN A 5 -0.95 -11.79 -8.04
N VAL A 6 -1.34 -12.17 -6.84
CA VAL A 6 -1.19 -13.54 -6.35
C VAL A 6 -2.34 -14.40 -6.86
N GLU A 7 -2.03 -15.52 -7.47
CA GLU A 7 -2.99 -16.57 -7.83
C GLU A 7 -2.37 -17.94 -7.55
N ASN A 8 -3.06 -18.77 -6.77
CA ASN A 8 -2.55 -20.07 -6.34
C ASN A 8 -1.11 -19.99 -5.81
N ASN A 9 -0.81 -18.95 -5.01
CA ASN A 9 0.51 -18.64 -4.43
C ASN A 9 1.62 -18.35 -5.45
N VAL A 10 1.27 -18.00 -6.67
CA VAL A 10 2.21 -17.55 -7.71
C VAL A 10 1.88 -16.11 -8.09
N LEU A 11 2.89 -15.35 -8.46
CA LEU A 11 2.66 -14.02 -9.02
C LEU A 11 2.36 -14.14 -10.51
N VAL A 12 1.20 -13.62 -10.91
CA VAL A 12 0.77 -13.50 -12.30
C VAL A 12 0.58 -12.04 -12.67
N VAL A 13 0.98 -11.66 -13.88
CA VAL A 13 0.77 -10.29 -14.37
C VAL A 13 -0.58 -10.22 -15.08
N LYS A 14 -1.44 -9.32 -14.62
CA LYS A 14 -2.77 -9.08 -15.21
C LYS A 14 -2.94 -7.62 -15.62
N GLU A 15 -3.78 -7.40 -16.61
CA GLU A 15 -4.27 -6.07 -16.93
C GLU A 15 -5.47 -5.74 -16.04
N ARG A 16 -5.50 -4.51 -15.54
CA ARG A 16 -6.59 -3.94 -14.74
C ARG A 16 -6.92 -2.55 -15.25
N GLU A 17 -8.11 -2.09 -14.92
CA GLU A 17 -8.46 -0.67 -15.07
C GLU A 17 -7.54 0.20 -14.20
N ASN A 18 -7.36 1.44 -14.61
CA ASN A 18 -6.61 2.39 -13.79
C ASN A 18 -7.45 2.74 -12.55
N GLU A 19 -6.77 2.87 -11.42
CA GLU A 19 -7.42 3.34 -10.19
C GLU A 19 -7.78 4.83 -10.33
N THR A 20 -8.89 5.21 -9.70
CA THR A 20 -9.38 6.58 -9.60
C THR A 20 -9.79 6.87 -8.16
N LEU A 21 -9.83 8.14 -7.78
CA LEU A 21 -10.26 8.50 -6.42
C LEU A 21 -11.77 8.32 -6.23
N ASP A 22 -12.58 8.54 -7.26
CA ASP A 22 -14.05 8.40 -7.21
C ASP A 22 -14.68 9.11 -6.00
N GLY A 23 -14.19 10.31 -5.67
CA GLY A 23 -14.61 11.09 -4.52
C GLY A 23 -14.05 10.63 -3.16
N ARG A 24 -13.18 9.61 -3.14
CA ARG A 24 -12.45 9.22 -1.93
C ARG A 24 -11.31 10.20 -1.66
N LYS A 25 -11.06 10.53 -0.40
CA LYS A 25 -9.87 11.30 -0.02
C LYS A 25 -8.61 10.45 -0.16
N GLY A 26 -7.55 11.06 -0.69
CA GLY A 26 -6.27 10.39 -0.87
C GLY A 26 -5.52 10.89 -2.11
N ALA A 27 -4.65 10.05 -2.64
CA ALA A 27 -3.90 10.32 -3.86
C ALA A 27 -3.77 9.08 -4.74
N ILE A 28 -3.80 9.27 -6.05
CA ILE A 28 -3.42 8.26 -7.04
C ILE A 28 -1.98 8.52 -7.46
N LEU A 29 -1.18 7.48 -7.41
CA LEU A 29 0.23 7.55 -7.77
C LEU A 29 0.50 6.78 -9.07
N LYS A 30 1.22 7.40 -9.99
CA LYS A 30 1.92 6.67 -11.03
C LYS A 30 3.17 6.06 -10.40
N VAL A 31 3.19 4.74 -10.28
CA VAL A 31 4.34 4.01 -9.70
C VAL A 31 5.57 4.21 -10.56
N LEU A 32 6.64 4.72 -9.97
CA LEU A 32 7.97 4.88 -10.59
C LEU A 32 8.88 3.72 -10.23
N GLY A 33 8.69 3.12 -9.06
CA GLY A 33 9.44 1.97 -8.59
C GLY A 33 8.75 1.34 -7.39
N CYS A 34 8.93 0.03 -7.23
CA CYS A 34 8.47 -0.73 -6.07
C CYS A 34 9.57 -1.71 -5.68
N GLY A 35 10.03 -1.63 -4.43
CA GLY A 35 10.99 -2.58 -3.88
C GLY A 35 10.35 -3.94 -3.66
N LEU A 36 11.14 -4.99 -3.74
CA LEU A 36 10.76 -6.35 -3.37
C LEU A 36 11.28 -6.66 -1.97
N CYS A 37 10.40 -6.66 -1.00
CA CYS A 37 10.76 -6.98 0.38
C CYS A 37 10.84 -8.50 0.60
N GLY A 38 11.73 -8.93 1.48
CA GLY A 38 11.78 -10.33 1.93
C GLY A 38 10.47 -10.82 2.54
N SER A 39 9.67 -9.92 3.13
CA SER A 39 8.36 -10.24 3.67
C SER A 39 7.35 -10.68 2.58
N ASP A 40 7.45 -10.14 1.37
CA ASP A 40 6.59 -10.54 0.25
C ASP A 40 6.89 -11.99 -0.17
N ILE A 41 8.18 -12.33 -0.22
CA ILE A 41 8.64 -13.69 -0.52
C ILE A 41 8.20 -14.67 0.55
N ILE A 42 8.31 -14.31 1.83
CA ILE A 42 7.88 -15.16 2.95
C ILE A 42 6.37 -15.39 2.90
N LYS A 43 5.59 -14.34 2.68
CA LYS A 43 4.12 -14.45 2.56
C LYS A 43 3.70 -15.41 1.46
N LEU A 44 4.33 -15.33 0.28
CA LEU A 44 4.07 -16.25 -0.83
C LEU A 44 4.44 -17.67 -0.47
N LYS A 45 5.66 -17.91 0.05
CA LYS A 45 6.14 -19.25 0.40
C LYS A 45 5.32 -19.92 1.49
N GLN A 46 4.77 -19.15 2.41
CA GLN A 46 3.96 -19.66 3.54
C GLN A 46 2.46 -19.64 3.25
N HIS A 47 2.03 -19.33 2.03
CA HIS A 47 0.62 -19.29 1.64
C HIS A 47 -0.24 -18.37 2.52
N LEU A 48 0.32 -17.23 2.92
CA LEU A 48 -0.34 -16.25 3.79
C LEU A 48 -1.11 -15.16 3.03
N VAL A 49 -1.12 -15.24 1.71
CA VAL A 49 -1.72 -14.20 0.85
C VAL A 49 -2.90 -14.80 0.10
N LYS A 50 -4.00 -14.07 0.08
CA LYS A 50 -5.19 -14.46 -0.69
C LYS A 50 -5.00 -14.20 -2.17
N ASP A 51 -5.67 -14.98 -3.00
CA ASP A 51 -5.73 -14.74 -4.43
C ASP A 51 -6.34 -13.37 -4.74
N GLY A 52 -5.82 -12.71 -5.76
CA GLY A 52 -6.18 -11.34 -6.14
C GLY A 52 -5.38 -10.25 -5.44
N THR A 53 -4.59 -10.57 -4.40
CA THR A 53 -3.76 -9.58 -3.72
C THR A 53 -2.64 -9.08 -4.63
N VAL A 54 -2.47 -7.76 -4.69
CA VAL A 54 -1.30 -7.10 -5.28
C VAL A 54 -0.29 -6.84 -4.18
N LEU A 55 0.85 -7.53 -4.21
CA LEU A 55 1.93 -7.34 -3.25
C LEU A 55 2.79 -6.12 -3.61
N GLY A 56 3.46 -5.59 -2.61
CA GLY A 56 4.38 -4.47 -2.69
C GLY A 56 4.02 -3.37 -1.71
N HIS A 57 5.01 -2.89 -0.96
CA HIS A 57 4.83 -1.86 0.07
C HIS A 57 6.00 -0.88 0.18
N GLU A 58 7.01 -1.02 -0.67
CA GLU A 58 8.17 -0.13 -0.78
C GLU A 58 8.04 0.68 -2.08
N ILE A 59 7.07 1.61 -2.10
CA ILE A 59 6.63 2.28 -3.32
C ILE A 59 7.17 3.70 -3.36
N VAL A 60 7.75 4.07 -4.50
CA VAL A 60 7.96 5.46 -4.91
C VAL A 60 7.06 5.76 -6.10
N GLY A 61 6.36 6.86 -6.05
CA GLY A 61 5.41 7.24 -7.10
C GLY A 61 5.30 8.74 -7.28
N ARG A 62 4.80 9.13 -8.45
CA ARG A 62 4.45 10.51 -8.78
C ARG A 62 2.95 10.69 -8.61
N ILE A 63 2.54 11.74 -7.93
CA ILE A 63 1.12 12.06 -7.75
C ILE A 63 0.53 12.46 -9.10
N VAL A 64 -0.54 11.78 -9.53
CA VAL A 64 -1.31 12.12 -10.73
C VAL A 64 -2.66 12.71 -10.40
N GLU A 65 -3.23 12.33 -9.27
CA GLU A 65 -4.49 12.85 -8.74
C GLU A 65 -4.39 12.93 -7.22
N ILE A 66 -4.91 13.98 -6.62
CA ILE A 66 -4.92 14.15 -5.17
C ILE A 66 -6.16 14.92 -4.73
N ASP A 67 -6.84 14.39 -3.71
CA ASP A 67 -7.90 15.04 -2.94
C ASP A 67 -7.57 14.91 -1.47
N SER A 68 -6.69 15.78 -0.99
CA SER A 68 -6.34 15.84 0.43
C SER A 68 -5.68 17.17 0.77
N GLU A 69 -5.86 17.62 2.00
CA GLU A 69 -5.27 18.87 2.54
C GLU A 69 -3.87 18.60 3.13
N THR A 70 -2.98 17.97 2.39
CA THR A 70 -1.67 17.51 2.90
C THR A 70 -0.50 18.40 2.49
N GLY A 71 -0.73 19.45 1.68
CA GLY A 71 0.34 20.28 1.13
C GLY A 71 1.07 19.66 -0.08
N PHE A 72 0.80 18.39 -0.42
CA PHE A 72 1.28 17.77 -1.66
C PHE A 72 0.41 18.21 -2.84
N LYS A 73 0.97 18.16 -4.04
CA LYS A 73 0.31 18.52 -5.30
C LYS A 73 0.62 17.51 -6.41
N PRO A 74 -0.15 17.50 -7.50
CA PRO A 74 0.18 16.74 -8.69
C PRO A 74 1.62 17.01 -9.13
N GLU A 75 2.28 16.00 -9.68
CA GLU A 75 3.68 15.94 -10.10
C GLU A 75 4.70 15.78 -8.95
N ASP A 76 4.33 15.93 -7.68
CA ASP A 76 5.25 15.63 -6.59
C ASP A 76 5.61 14.14 -6.59
N VAL A 77 6.89 13.85 -6.34
CA VAL A 77 7.39 12.48 -6.18
C VAL A 77 7.48 12.16 -4.70
N ILE A 78 6.78 11.12 -4.28
CA ILE A 78 6.69 10.73 -2.88
C ILE A 78 6.97 9.23 -2.69
N VAL A 79 7.34 8.87 -1.48
CA VAL A 79 7.35 7.49 -1.00
C VAL A 79 6.15 7.27 -0.10
N THR A 80 5.57 6.07 -0.17
CA THR A 80 4.43 5.72 0.68
C THR A 80 4.89 5.02 1.95
N SER A 81 4.27 5.36 3.09
CA SER A 81 4.44 4.55 4.29
C SER A 81 3.60 3.27 4.17
N HIS A 82 4.20 2.13 4.49
CA HIS A 82 3.47 0.87 4.57
C HIS A 82 2.68 0.71 5.87
N HIS A 83 2.82 1.66 6.80
CA HIS A 83 2.19 1.62 8.11
C HIS A 83 1.37 2.87 8.37
N ILE A 84 0.05 2.69 8.53
CA ILE A 84 -0.88 3.76 8.90
C ILE A 84 -1.35 3.51 10.33
N PRO A 85 -0.79 4.21 11.33
CA PRO A 85 -1.20 4.06 12.72
C PRO A 85 -2.61 4.65 12.93
N CYS A 86 -3.38 4.07 13.84
CA CYS A 86 -4.74 4.56 14.11
C CYS A 86 -4.78 5.92 14.84
N GLY A 87 -3.67 6.39 15.38
CA GLY A 87 -3.53 7.67 16.09
C GLY A 87 -4.20 7.74 17.48
N LYS A 88 -5.09 6.81 17.82
CA LYS A 88 -5.96 6.90 19.00
C LYS A 88 -5.77 5.82 20.06
N CYS A 89 -5.09 4.72 19.77
CA CYS A 89 -4.77 3.72 20.79
C CYS A 89 -3.63 4.20 21.71
N GLU A 90 -3.48 3.55 22.85
CA GLU A 90 -2.47 3.91 23.85
C GLU A 90 -1.04 3.90 23.29
N TYR A 91 -0.69 2.93 22.44
CA TYR A 91 0.62 2.86 21.80
C TYR A 91 0.87 4.07 20.88
N CYS A 92 -0.11 4.42 20.04
CA CYS A 92 0.01 5.59 19.17
C CYS A 92 0.14 6.90 19.97
N LYS A 93 -0.65 7.06 21.04
CA LYS A 93 -0.59 8.25 21.91
C LYS A 93 0.76 8.41 22.60
N ASN A 94 1.44 7.30 22.89
CA ASN A 94 2.77 7.29 23.49
C ASN A 94 3.92 7.26 22.47
N GLY A 95 3.65 7.51 21.18
CA GLY A 95 4.66 7.54 20.12
C GLY A 95 5.10 6.17 19.60
N ASN A 96 4.62 5.07 20.19
CA ASN A 96 4.96 3.70 19.78
C ASN A 96 4.06 3.21 18.63
N VAL A 97 4.07 3.95 17.53
CA VAL A 97 3.13 3.74 16.41
C VAL A 97 3.28 2.37 15.73
N SER A 98 4.48 1.79 15.72
CA SER A 98 4.74 0.43 15.20
C SER A 98 4.03 -0.67 15.99
N MET A 99 3.65 -0.38 17.25
CA MET A 99 2.90 -1.28 18.12
C MET A 99 1.40 -1.00 18.12
N CYS A 100 0.90 -0.26 17.12
CA CYS A 100 -0.50 0.09 16.99
C CYS A 100 -1.39 -1.15 17.14
N ARG A 101 -2.39 -1.11 18.06
CA ARG A 101 -3.34 -2.22 18.25
C ARG A 101 -4.12 -2.60 16.99
N HIS A 102 -4.29 -1.64 16.09
CA HIS A 102 -5.03 -1.81 14.84
C HIS A 102 -4.10 -2.05 13.63
N PHE A 103 -2.84 -2.42 13.89
CA PHE A 103 -1.84 -2.61 12.82
C PHE A 103 -2.34 -3.52 11.70
N LYS A 104 -2.90 -4.67 12.04
CA LYS A 104 -3.42 -5.64 11.04
C LYS A 104 -4.62 -5.14 10.25
N GLN A 105 -5.34 -4.15 10.77
CA GLN A 105 -6.53 -3.58 10.10
C GLN A 105 -6.16 -2.53 9.06
N THR A 106 -4.96 -1.95 9.16
CA THR A 106 -4.55 -0.84 8.30
C THR A 106 -3.39 -1.17 7.35
N ASN A 107 -2.66 -2.27 7.57
CA ASN A 107 -1.39 -2.50 6.89
C ASN A 107 -1.22 -3.88 6.24
N ILE A 108 -2.04 -4.85 6.53
CA ILE A 108 -1.84 -6.23 6.08
C ILE A 108 -3.15 -6.84 5.56
N ILE A 109 -4.09 -6.03 5.21
CA ILE A 109 -5.33 -6.55 4.62
C ILE A 109 -5.11 -6.65 3.11
N PRO A 110 -5.07 -7.87 2.55
CA PRO A 110 -5.13 -8.06 1.12
C PRO A 110 -6.54 -7.77 0.61
#